data_372cfc94db30a142dffda950ea6738dc
#
_entry.id   372cfc94db30a142dffda950ea6738dc
#
_cell.length_a   1.000
_cell.length_b   1.000
_cell.length_c   1.000
_cell.angle_alpha   90.00
_cell.angle_beta   90.00
_cell.angle_gamma   90.00
#
_symmetry.space_group_name_H-M   'P 1'
#
loop_
_entity.id
_entity.type
_entity.pdbx_description
1 polymer ?
#
loop_
_entity_poly.entity_id
_entity_poly.type
_entity_poly.pdbx_seq_one_letter_code
_entity_poly.pdbx_strand_id
1 'polypeptide(L)'
;MRSIVKAAVRQALLCAGLALAAHLVSGTLAPVLGQDDHGSGPDSLFNGQDLTGWKIHGTEKWYVEDGDLVCESGPDAAYGYLATEDSFRDFELTLEFKQEADGNSGVFIRSSLDGTTVSGWQAEVAPPGSHTGGIYESYGRGWLVQPDSSKDGVLKMGEWNTMRIRVVGDRVTTWLNGVQMVSLEDEKIGRAEGVIALQIHDGGGIKVRWRNLLVEEIETP
;
A
#
# COMPACT_ATOMS: atom_id res chain seq x y z
N MET A 1 -68.79 0.16 18.35
CA MET A 1 -69.82 1.20 18.28
C MET A 1 -69.56 2.10 17.12
N ARG A 2 -70.50 2.08 16.17
CA ARG A 2 -70.90 3.12 15.19
C ARG A 2 -69.80 3.72 14.29
N SER A 3 -69.67 3.31 12.98
CA SER A 3 -70.61 3.53 11.88
C SER A 3 -70.72 4.99 11.48
N ILE A 4 -70.43 5.39 10.22
CA ILE A 4 -71.31 5.69 9.08
C ILE A 4 -70.49 6.45 8.05
N VAL A 5 -70.13 6.01 6.83
CA VAL A 5 -70.87 5.93 5.57
C VAL A 5 -71.31 7.29 4.97
N LYS A 6 -71.03 7.41 3.69
CA LYS A 6 -71.69 8.09 2.57
C LYS A 6 -70.83 9.22 1.95
N ALA A 7 -70.81 9.47 0.64
CA ALA A 7 -71.30 8.84 -0.57
C ALA A 7 -70.87 9.76 -1.76
N ALA A 8 -70.79 9.16 -2.89
CA ALA A 8 -70.50 9.66 -4.20
C ALA A 8 -71.30 10.92 -4.67
N VAL A 9 -70.67 11.68 -5.59
CA VAL A 9 -71.39 12.26 -6.77
C VAL A 9 -70.49 12.33 -7.97
N ARG A 10 -71.01 11.80 -9.09
CA ARG A 10 -70.50 11.85 -10.45
C ARG A 10 -70.68 13.25 -11.03
N GLN A 11 -69.74 13.67 -11.89
CA GLN A 11 -70.14 14.41 -13.10
C GLN A 11 -69.06 14.24 -14.19
N ALA A 12 -69.55 13.73 -15.33
CA ALA A 12 -68.86 13.65 -16.61
C ALA A 12 -69.10 14.93 -17.39
N LEU A 13 -68.09 15.41 -18.09
CA LEU A 13 -68.29 16.25 -19.29
C LEU A 13 -67.14 15.97 -20.29
N LEU A 14 -67.62 15.63 -21.51
CA LEU A 14 -66.84 15.53 -22.75
C LEU A 14 -66.23 16.89 -23.12
N CYS A 15 -65.06 16.92 -23.77
CA CYS A 15 -64.91 17.53 -25.10
C CYS A 15 -63.49 17.41 -25.63
N ALA A 16 -63.45 16.98 -26.86
CA ALA A 16 -62.61 17.39 -27.99
C ALA A 16 -61.11 17.08 -27.99
N GLY A 17 -60.75 16.29 -28.96
CA GLY A 17 -59.42 15.86 -29.35
C GLY A 17 -58.53 16.96 -29.93
N LEU A 18 -57.25 16.73 -29.77
CA LEU A 18 -56.21 17.19 -30.69
C LEU A 18 -55.15 16.07 -30.76
N ALA A 19 -55.05 15.48 -31.93
CA ALA A 19 -54.00 14.52 -32.25
C ALA A 19 -52.68 15.28 -32.41
N LEU A 20 -51.72 15.09 -31.49
CA LEU A 20 -50.35 15.52 -31.69
C LEU A 20 -49.53 14.28 -32.00
N ALA A 21 -49.02 14.20 -33.23
CA ALA A 21 -48.08 13.16 -33.68
C ALA A 21 -46.76 13.29 -32.86
N ALA A 22 -46.53 12.39 -31.94
CA ALA A 22 -45.25 12.26 -31.31
C ALA A 22 -44.29 11.50 -32.25
N HIS A 23 -43.29 12.17 -32.78
CA HIS A 23 -42.14 11.55 -33.41
C HIS A 23 -41.29 10.91 -32.33
N LEU A 24 -41.32 9.58 -32.27
CA LEU A 24 -40.38 8.78 -31.51
C LEU A 24 -38.99 8.90 -32.18
N VAL A 25 -38.15 9.77 -31.64
CA VAL A 25 -36.72 9.73 -31.90
C VAL A 25 -36.14 8.58 -31.06
N SER A 26 -35.93 7.43 -31.71
CA SER A 26 -35.13 6.35 -31.13
C SER A 26 -33.67 6.79 -31.05
N GLY A 27 -33.34 7.50 -29.98
CA GLY A 27 -31.95 7.71 -29.57
C GLY A 27 -31.43 6.41 -28.96
N THR A 28 -30.61 5.67 -29.70
CA THR A 28 -29.76 4.63 -29.12
C THR A 28 -28.74 5.30 -28.20
N LEU A 29 -28.97 5.23 -26.87
CA LEU A 29 -27.94 5.51 -25.91
C LEU A 29 -26.82 4.48 -26.06
N ALA A 30 -25.71 4.89 -26.69
CA ALA A 30 -24.47 4.14 -26.60
C ALA A 30 -24.08 4.05 -25.12
N PRO A 31 -23.60 2.89 -24.63
CA PRO A 31 -23.05 2.82 -23.28
C PRO A 31 -21.87 3.78 -23.23
N VAL A 32 -21.95 4.75 -22.35
CA VAL A 32 -20.78 5.52 -21.90
C VAL A 32 -19.89 4.49 -21.23
N LEU A 33 -18.82 4.08 -21.92
CA LEU A 33 -17.71 3.37 -21.31
C LEU A 33 -17.24 4.28 -20.18
N GLY A 34 -17.40 3.82 -18.94
CA GLY A 34 -16.87 4.51 -17.77
C GLY A 34 -15.40 4.81 -18.05
N GLN A 35 -15.04 6.07 -18.08
CA GLN A 35 -13.66 6.44 -17.80
C GLN A 35 -13.45 6.00 -16.37
N ASP A 36 -12.55 5.04 -16.19
CA ASP A 36 -11.95 4.77 -14.89
C ASP A 36 -11.27 6.09 -14.49
N ASP A 37 -11.96 6.85 -13.65
CA ASP A 37 -11.40 8.01 -12.97
C ASP A 37 -10.36 7.42 -12.01
N HIS A 38 -9.09 7.32 -12.46
CA HIS A 38 -7.96 7.08 -11.58
C HIS A 38 -7.93 8.28 -10.64
N GLY A 39 -8.56 8.08 -9.47
CA GLY A 39 -8.67 9.07 -8.44
C GLY A 39 -7.27 9.62 -8.11
N SER A 40 -7.15 10.93 -8.06
CA SER A 40 -5.92 11.68 -7.79
C SER A 40 -5.42 11.53 -6.34
N GLY A 41 -5.35 10.32 -5.84
CA GLY A 41 -4.87 9.98 -4.50
C GLY A 41 -4.05 8.70 -4.51
N PRO A 42 -3.30 8.43 -3.43
CA PRO A 42 -2.48 7.22 -3.33
C PRO A 42 -3.33 5.94 -3.35
N ASP A 43 -2.84 4.92 -4.05
CA ASP A 43 -3.46 3.60 -4.11
C ASP A 43 -3.11 2.78 -2.86
N SER A 44 -4.05 1.98 -2.38
CA SER A 44 -3.81 1.08 -1.26
C SER A 44 -3.22 -0.24 -1.75
N LEU A 45 -2.01 -0.57 -1.33
CA LEU A 45 -1.37 -1.86 -1.60
C LEU A 45 -1.95 -3.01 -0.75
N PHE A 46 -2.69 -2.72 0.31
CA PHE A 46 -3.25 -3.73 1.21
C PHE A 46 -4.72 -3.43 1.50
N ASN A 47 -5.58 -4.42 1.26
CA ASN A 47 -7.04 -4.28 1.36
C ASN A 47 -7.60 -4.51 2.78
N GLY A 48 -6.75 -4.86 3.76
CA GLY A 48 -7.14 -5.16 5.15
C GLY A 48 -7.87 -6.49 5.34
N GLN A 49 -7.96 -7.35 4.33
CA GLN A 49 -8.74 -8.59 4.36
C GLN A 49 -7.92 -9.83 4.03
N ASP A 50 -7.08 -9.76 3.00
CA ASP A 50 -6.27 -10.88 2.50
C ASP A 50 -4.99 -10.38 1.82
N LEU A 51 -4.22 -11.30 1.25
CA LEU A 51 -2.96 -11.03 0.56
C LEU A 51 -3.11 -10.86 -0.96
N THR A 52 -4.29 -10.49 -1.45
CA THR A 52 -4.51 -10.21 -2.88
C THR A 52 -3.56 -9.09 -3.34
N GLY A 53 -2.87 -9.29 -4.47
CA GLY A 53 -1.84 -8.38 -4.98
C GLY A 53 -0.44 -8.60 -4.38
N TRP A 54 -0.29 -9.63 -3.52
CA TRP A 54 0.96 -9.96 -2.87
C TRP A 54 1.37 -11.41 -3.09
N LYS A 55 2.67 -11.67 -3.15
CA LYS A 55 3.28 -13.00 -3.27
C LYS A 55 4.22 -13.28 -2.11
N ILE A 56 4.01 -14.43 -1.47
CA ILE A 56 4.89 -14.93 -0.40
C ILE A 56 6.12 -15.60 -1.01
N HIS A 57 7.29 -15.26 -0.47
CA HIS A 57 8.57 -15.88 -0.75
C HIS A 57 9.19 -16.41 0.55
N GLY A 58 9.44 -17.71 0.61
CA GLY A 58 9.94 -18.39 1.81
C GLY A 58 8.83 -19.09 2.60
N THR A 59 9.15 -19.47 3.83
CA THR A 59 8.35 -20.30 4.73
C THR A 59 7.81 -19.51 5.93
N GLU A 60 8.19 -18.24 6.02
CA GLU A 60 7.78 -17.33 7.06
C GLU A 60 6.28 -17.05 7.01
N LYS A 61 5.70 -16.68 8.15
CA LYS A 61 4.25 -16.51 8.25
C LYS A 61 3.83 -15.11 7.87
N TRP A 62 2.88 -15.04 6.95
CA TRP A 62 2.19 -13.82 6.53
C TRP A 62 0.70 -14.04 6.60
N TYR A 63 -0.01 -13.23 7.37
CA TYR A 63 -1.45 -13.37 7.56
C TYR A 63 -2.10 -12.04 7.92
N VAL A 64 -3.43 -12.00 7.89
CA VAL A 64 -4.21 -10.83 8.30
C VAL A 64 -4.84 -11.10 9.65
N GLU A 65 -4.69 -10.17 10.58
CA GLU A 65 -5.29 -10.22 11.91
C GLU A 65 -5.79 -8.83 12.30
N ASP A 66 -7.07 -8.71 12.63
CA ASP A 66 -7.73 -7.45 13.01
C ASP A 66 -7.61 -6.31 11.97
N GLY A 67 -7.50 -6.68 10.66
CA GLY A 67 -7.32 -5.72 9.57
C GLY A 67 -5.88 -5.29 9.35
N ASP A 68 -4.92 -5.75 10.16
CA ASP A 68 -3.49 -5.55 9.98
C ASP A 68 -2.88 -6.72 9.21
N LEU A 69 -1.90 -6.42 8.36
CA LEU A 69 -1.01 -7.41 7.78
C LEU A 69 0.07 -7.76 8.82
N VAL A 70 0.19 -9.03 9.16
CA VAL A 70 1.13 -9.51 10.18
C VAL A 70 2.19 -10.38 9.55
N CYS A 71 3.45 -10.14 9.89
CA CYS A 71 4.54 -11.06 9.62
C CYS A 71 5.12 -11.60 10.92
N GLU A 72 5.42 -12.90 10.92
CA GLU A 72 5.98 -13.60 12.08
C GLU A 72 6.95 -14.68 11.62
N SER A 73 8.09 -14.79 12.31
CA SER A 73 9.09 -15.82 12.01
C SER A 73 8.48 -17.21 11.98
N GLY A 74 8.78 -17.96 10.94
CA GLY A 74 8.41 -19.35 10.78
C GLY A 74 9.29 -20.29 11.62
N PRO A 75 9.06 -21.61 11.51
CA PRO A 75 9.76 -22.62 12.34
C PRO A 75 11.22 -22.81 11.97
N ASP A 76 11.63 -22.46 10.76
CA ASP A 76 13.00 -22.57 10.25
C ASP A 76 13.82 -21.30 10.46
N ALA A 77 13.15 -20.22 10.92
CA ALA A 77 13.77 -18.93 11.20
C ALA A 77 14.64 -18.41 10.04
N ALA A 78 14.18 -18.66 8.81
CA ALA A 78 14.87 -18.28 7.58
C ALA A 78 14.47 -16.85 7.14
N TYR A 79 15.03 -16.38 6.02
CA TYR A 79 14.54 -15.19 5.36
C TYR A 79 13.18 -15.42 4.71
N GLY A 80 12.28 -14.47 4.83
CA GLY A 80 11.00 -14.46 4.14
C GLY A 80 10.62 -13.08 3.66
N TYR A 81 9.86 -13.04 2.57
CA TYR A 81 9.40 -11.79 1.98
C TYR A 81 7.95 -11.90 1.55
N LEU A 82 7.26 -10.77 1.64
CA LEU A 82 5.97 -10.57 1.00
C LEU A 82 6.14 -9.44 -0.02
N ALA A 83 6.10 -9.78 -1.31
CA ALA A 83 6.34 -8.85 -2.40
C ALA A 83 5.06 -8.49 -3.13
N THR A 84 4.92 -7.27 -3.61
CA THR A 84 3.85 -6.88 -4.52
C THR A 84 3.95 -7.67 -5.82
N GLU A 85 2.81 -7.96 -6.46
CA GLU A 85 2.79 -8.54 -7.80
C GLU A 85 3.19 -7.50 -8.86
N ASP A 86 2.88 -6.22 -8.62
CA ASP A 86 3.22 -5.09 -9.47
C ASP A 86 4.62 -4.53 -9.16
N SER A 87 5.23 -3.92 -10.19
CA SER A 87 6.52 -3.23 -10.11
C SER A 87 6.33 -1.72 -10.12
N PHE A 88 7.21 -1.02 -9.41
CA PHE A 88 7.18 0.43 -9.23
C PHE A 88 8.53 1.04 -9.60
N ARG A 89 8.52 2.22 -10.21
CA ARG A 89 9.71 2.98 -10.56
C ARG A 89 9.86 4.23 -9.71
N ASP A 90 9.08 5.26 -10.00
CA ASP A 90 9.07 6.51 -9.26
C ASP A 90 7.80 6.58 -8.42
N PHE A 91 7.95 6.65 -7.10
CA PHE A 91 6.79 6.59 -6.20
C PHE A 91 7.08 7.22 -4.84
N GLU A 92 6.01 7.51 -4.12
CA GLU A 92 6.04 7.73 -2.68
C GLU A 92 5.20 6.64 -1.99
N LEU A 93 5.83 5.89 -1.10
CA LEU A 93 5.20 4.88 -0.26
C LEU A 93 5.06 5.43 1.16
N THR A 94 3.85 5.43 1.69
CA THR A 94 3.58 5.68 3.11
C THR A 94 2.99 4.42 3.72
N LEU A 95 3.49 4.03 4.88
CA LEU A 95 2.99 2.88 5.63
C LEU A 95 3.12 3.10 7.13
N GLU A 96 2.37 2.32 7.88
CA GLU A 96 2.53 2.22 9.33
C GLU A 96 3.00 0.83 9.70
N PHE A 97 3.94 0.77 10.65
CA PHE A 97 4.43 -0.50 11.19
C PHE A 97 4.51 -0.46 12.72
N LYS A 98 4.40 -1.64 13.32
CA LYS A 98 4.57 -1.84 14.74
C LYS A 98 5.35 -3.13 14.99
N GLN A 99 6.55 -3.00 15.54
CA GLN A 99 7.37 -4.15 15.93
C GLN A 99 6.88 -4.67 17.28
N GLU A 100 6.39 -5.91 17.32
CA GLU A 100 5.92 -6.59 18.55
C GLU A 100 7.02 -7.48 19.16
N ALA A 101 8.14 -7.65 18.45
CA ALA A 101 9.33 -8.37 18.90
C ALA A 101 10.61 -7.70 18.37
N ASP A 102 11.75 -8.01 18.98
CA ASP A 102 13.05 -7.35 18.75
C ASP A 102 13.76 -7.81 17.45
N GLY A 103 13.04 -8.33 16.48
CA GLY A 103 13.62 -8.80 15.24
C GLY A 103 13.80 -7.73 14.17
N ASN A 104 14.66 -8.04 13.20
CA ASN A 104 14.93 -7.20 12.04
C ASN A 104 13.91 -7.46 10.93
N SER A 105 13.46 -6.40 10.29
CA SER A 105 12.57 -6.38 9.15
C SER A 105 13.00 -5.26 8.19
N GLY A 106 12.20 -4.97 7.17
CA GLY A 106 12.51 -3.89 6.24
C GLY A 106 11.51 -3.79 5.10
N VAL A 107 11.62 -2.70 4.37
CA VAL A 107 10.82 -2.42 3.18
C VAL A 107 11.76 -2.33 1.99
N PHE A 108 11.73 -3.31 1.13
CA PHE A 108 12.49 -3.31 -0.12
C PHE A 108 11.79 -2.49 -1.19
N ILE A 109 12.56 -1.77 -1.97
CA ILE A 109 12.12 -0.91 -3.06
C ILE A 109 12.85 -1.26 -4.35
N ARG A 110 12.17 -1.15 -5.50
CA ARG A 110 12.72 -1.44 -6.84
C ARG A 110 13.51 -2.75 -6.86
N SER A 111 12.94 -3.77 -6.24
CA SER A 111 13.63 -5.02 -5.97
C SER A 111 13.19 -6.15 -6.87
N SER A 112 13.99 -7.20 -6.96
CA SER A 112 13.66 -8.47 -7.59
C SER A 112 13.92 -9.61 -6.62
N LEU A 113 13.12 -10.68 -6.72
CA LEU A 113 13.25 -11.87 -5.88
C LEU A 113 13.38 -13.12 -6.74
N ASP A 114 14.34 -13.99 -6.33
CA ASP A 114 14.45 -15.36 -6.81
C ASP A 114 14.43 -16.29 -5.57
N GLY A 115 13.29 -16.95 -5.34
CA GLY A 115 13.04 -17.61 -4.05
C GLY A 115 13.11 -16.61 -2.91
N THR A 116 13.99 -16.84 -1.93
CA THR A 116 14.27 -15.91 -0.81
C THR A 116 15.55 -15.08 -1.02
N THR A 117 16.09 -15.07 -2.23
CA THR A 117 17.17 -14.16 -2.60
C THR A 117 16.58 -12.86 -3.13
N VAL A 118 16.70 -11.77 -2.38
CA VAL A 118 16.22 -10.45 -2.78
C VAL A 118 17.39 -9.59 -3.25
N SER A 119 17.31 -9.04 -4.45
CA SER A 119 18.24 -8.03 -4.97
C SER A 119 17.52 -6.70 -5.06
N GLY A 120 18.08 -5.66 -4.45
CA GLY A 120 17.50 -4.32 -4.41
C GLY A 120 17.90 -3.57 -3.15
N TRP A 121 17.12 -2.56 -2.81
CA TRP A 121 17.43 -1.64 -1.72
C TRP A 121 16.36 -1.69 -0.64
N GLN A 122 16.81 -1.77 0.58
CA GLN A 122 15.96 -1.88 1.77
C GLN A 122 15.99 -0.56 2.53
N ALA A 123 14.81 -0.01 2.82
CA ALA A 123 14.63 0.90 3.94
C ALA A 123 14.48 0.05 5.20
N GLU A 124 15.43 0.18 6.11
CA GLU A 124 15.54 -0.66 7.32
C GLU A 124 14.38 -0.45 8.28
N VAL A 125 13.90 -1.55 8.88
CA VAL A 125 12.98 -1.58 10.03
C VAL A 125 13.55 -2.55 11.05
N ALA A 126 14.26 -2.01 12.04
CA ALA A 126 15.00 -2.79 13.02
C ALA A 126 14.83 -2.19 14.43
N PRO A 127 15.23 -2.91 15.50
CA PRO A 127 15.19 -2.38 16.86
C PRO A 127 15.98 -1.08 17.03
N PRO A 128 15.75 -0.32 18.14
CA PRO A 128 16.49 0.91 18.41
C PRO A 128 18.02 0.74 18.32
N GLY A 129 18.69 1.69 17.67
CA GLY A 129 20.12 1.64 17.42
C GLY A 129 20.57 0.78 16.23
N SER A 130 19.62 0.23 15.46
CA SER A 130 19.88 -0.65 14.30
C SER A 130 19.48 0.01 12.98
N HIS A 131 19.58 1.34 12.90
CA HIS A 131 19.53 2.14 11.67
C HIS A 131 18.17 2.18 10.94
N THR A 132 17.03 2.05 11.65
CA THR A 132 15.70 2.17 11.04
C THR A 132 15.59 3.43 10.16
N GLY A 133 15.16 3.26 8.91
CA GLY A 133 15.09 4.30 7.89
C GLY A 133 16.37 4.49 7.07
N GLY A 134 17.47 3.79 7.39
CA GLY A 134 18.67 3.73 6.55
C GLY A 134 18.45 2.93 5.27
N ILE A 135 19.36 3.06 4.29
CA ILE A 135 19.29 2.34 3.01
C ILE A 135 20.44 1.33 2.91
N TYR A 136 20.04 0.07 2.73
CA TYR A 136 20.94 -1.06 2.55
C TYR A 136 20.74 -1.68 1.16
N GLU A 137 21.81 -2.00 0.44
CA GLU A 137 21.76 -2.74 -0.83
C GLU A 137 22.02 -4.23 -0.57
N SER A 138 20.97 -5.05 -0.71
CA SER A 138 21.05 -6.49 -0.52
C SER A 138 21.79 -7.17 -1.68
N TYR A 139 22.65 -8.13 -1.36
CA TYR A 139 23.56 -8.82 -2.31
C TYR A 139 24.37 -7.85 -3.18
N GLY A 140 24.68 -6.65 -2.65
CA GLY A 140 25.41 -5.62 -3.35
C GLY A 140 26.45 -4.94 -2.45
N ARG A 141 26.33 -3.61 -2.30
CA ARG A 141 27.31 -2.78 -1.60
C ARG A 141 27.10 -2.72 -0.08
N GLY A 142 26.03 -3.33 0.46
CA GLY A 142 25.69 -3.23 1.87
C GLY A 142 25.09 -1.86 2.23
N TRP A 143 25.45 -1.30 3.37
CA TRP A 143 24.97 0.02 3.80
C TRP A 143 25.39 1.11 2.84
N LEU A 144 24.43 1.79 2.24
CA LEU A 144 24.67 2.97 1.40
C LEU A 144 24.61 4.24 2.24
N VAL A 145 23.67 4.33 3.17
CA VAL A 145 23.53 5.44 4.11
C VAL A 145 22.81 4.98 5.37
N GLN A 146 23.29 5.41 6.52
CA GLN A 146 22.68 5.16 7.84
C GLN A 146 22.19 6.49 8.43
N PRO A 147 21.08 6.50 9.19
CA PRO A 147 20.69 7.67 9.95
C PRO A 147 21.77 8.05 10.98
N ASP A 148 21.85 9.34 11.27
CA ASP A 148 22.66 9.83 12.39
C ASP A 148 22.09 9.29 13.71
N SER A 149 22.96 8.89 14.64
CA SER A 149 22.57 8.31 15.92
C SER A 149 21.72 9.22 16.81
N SER A 150 21.75 10.54 16.58
CA SER A 150 20.82 11.47 17.24
C SER A 150 19.35 11.21 16.92
N LYS A 151 19.07 10.42 15.87
CA LYS A 151 17.72 10.02 15.42
C LYS A 151 17.27 8.67 15.99
N ASP A 152 18.07 7.97 16.77
CA ASP A 152 17.70 6.65 17.33
C ASP A 152 16.41 6.70 18.16
N GLY A 153 16.14 7.81 18.84
CA GLY A 153 14.93 8.03 19.62
C GLY A 153 13.66 8.32 18.82
N VAL A 154 13.74 8.40 17.50
CA VAL A 154 12.56 8.64 16.64
C VAL A 154 11.69 7.38 16.52
N LEU A 155 12.30 6.19 16.51
CA LEU A 155 11.59 4.92 16.54
C LEU A 155 10.91 4.70 17.90
N LYS A 156 9.64 4.34 17.87
CA LYS A 156 8.83 3.96 19.03
C LYS A 156 8.60 2.46 19.04
N MET A 157 9.47 1.71 19.71
CA MET A 157 9.36 0.26 19.78
C MET A 157 8.05 -0.16 20.45
N GLY A 158 7.34 -1.14 19.86
CA GLY A 158 6.05 -1.64 20.35
C GLY A 158 4.85 -0.71 20.11
N GLU A 159 5.07 0.47 19.51
CA GLU A 159 4.02 1.40 19.10
C GLU A 159 3.92 1.47 17.56
N TRP A 160 2.83 2.07 17.07
CA TRP A 160 2.71 2.37 15.64
C TRP A 160 3.66 3.49 15.25
N ASN A 161 4.42 3.25 14.18
CA ASN A 161 5.33 4.20 13.56
C ASN A 161 4.91 4.41 12.12
N THR A 162 4.93 5.65 11.64
CA THR A 162 4.72 5.98 10.24
C THR A 162 6.06 6.07 9.54
N MET A 163 6.25 5.28 8.48
CA MET A 163 7.37 5.39 7.57
C MET A 163 6.91 5.93 6.22
N ARG A 164 7.69 6.83 5.67
CA ARG A 164 7.51 7.32 4.30
C ARG A 164 8.82 7.13 3.55
N ILE A 165 8.70 6.59 2.33
CA ILE A 165 9.82 6.33 1.43
C ILE A 165 9.47 6.99 0.10
N ARG A 166 10.27 7.96 -0.34
CA ARG A 166 10.12 8.59 -1.64
C ARG A 166 11.29 8.22 -2.53
N VAL A 167 10.98 7.69 -3.71
CA VAL A 167 11.96 7.28 -4.72
C VAL A 167 11.60 7.96 -6.03
N VAL A 168 12.44 8.89 -6.50
CA VAL A 168 12.23 9.61 -7.75
C VAL A 168 13.56 9.75 -8.46
N GLY A 169 13.65 9.22 -9.68
CA GLY A 169 14.92 9.11 -10.40
C GLY A 169 15.95 8.37 -9.54
N ASP A 170 17.10 8.99 -9.32
CA ASP A 170 18.20 8.47 -8.52
C ASP A 170 18.14 8.84 -7.03
N ARG A 171 17.14 9.64 -6.61
CA ARG A 171 17.00 10.10 -5.24
C ARG A 171 16.06 9.22 -4.42
N VAL A 172 16.55 8.73 -3.29
CA VAL A 172 15.78 8.06 -2.24
C VAL A 172 15.81 8.90 -0.98
N THR A 173 14.65 9.13 -0.37
CA THR A 173 14.54 9.81 0.92
C THR A 173 13.58 9.04 1.81
N THR A 174 13.95 8.85 3.06
CA THR A 174 13.12 8.18 4.07
C THR A 174 12.80 9.11 5.23
N TRP A 175 11.58 8.95 5.78
CA TRP A 175 11.13 9.62 7.01
C TRP A 175 10.53 8.59 7.95
N LEU A 176 10.76 8.79 9.24
CA LEU A 176 10.15 8.02 10.32
C LEU A 176 9.45 9.00 11.26
N ASN A 177 8.17 8.81 11.52
CA ASN A 177 7.37 9.68 12.39
C ASN A 177 7.51 11.19 12.04
N GLY A 178 7.58 11.50 10.75
CA GLY A 178 7.75 12.85 10.22
C GLY A 178 9.18 13.41 10.23
N VAL A 179 10.14 12.70 10.83
CA VAL A 179 11.56 13.09 10.85
C VAL A 179 12.27 12.45 9.64
N GLN A 180 12.94 13.26 8.83
CA GLN A 180 13.77 12.73 7.74
C GLN A 180 14.94 11.94 8.32
N MET A 181 15.00 10.65 8.00
CA MET A 181 16.07 9.76 8.45
C MET A 181 17.31 9.93 7.56
N VAL A 182 17.15 9.67 6.27
CA VAL A 182 18.24 9.80 5.30
C VAL A 182 17.74 10.40 3.97
N SER A 183 18.69 10.86 3.15
CA SER A 183 18.49 11.16 1.74
C SER A 183 19.76 10.77 0.98
N LEU A 184 19.61 10.06 -0.13
CA LEU A 184 20.68 9.51 -0.95
C LEU A 184 20.39 9.74 -2.42
N GLU A 185 21.42 10.08 -3.21
CA GLU A 185 21.40 10.00 -4.67
C GLU A 185 22.28 8.83 -5.12
N ASP A 186 21.73 7.95 -5.96
CA ASP A 186 22.43 6.76 -6.43
C ASP A 186 21.93 6.34 -7.81
N GLU A 187 22.82 6.43 -8.81
CA GLU A 187 22.48 6.11 -10.21
C GLU A 187 22.02 4.66 -10.42
N LYS A 188 22.48 3.71 -9.59
CA LYS A 188 22.06 2.32 -9.71
C LYS A 188 20.60 2.18 -9.28
N ILE A 189 20.19 2.87 -8.22
CA ILE A 189 18.79 2.97 -7.80
C ILE A 189 17.97 3.64 -8.91
N GLY A 190 18.47 4.73 -9.50
CA GLY A 190 17.80 5.50 -10.55
C GLY A 190 17.49 4.71 -11.82
N ARG A 191 18.29 3.69 -12.11
CA ARG A 191 18.08 2.82 -13.29
C ARG A 191 17.18 1.62 -13.03
N ALA A 192 16.82 1.36 -11.78
CA ALA A 192 16.05 0.20 -11.41
C ALA A 192 14.53 0.46 -11.42
N GLU A 193 13.80 -0.62 -11.60
CA GLU A 193 12.37 -0.76 -11.43
C GLU A 193 12.13 -2.14 -10.83
N GLY A 194 11.12 -2.32 -10.02
CA GLY A 194 10.82 -3.60 -9.40
C GLY A 194 9.80 -3.51 -8.30
N VAL A 195 9.61 -4.61 -7.61
CA VAL A 195 8.57 -4.75 -6.59
C VAL A 195 8.90 -3.99 -5.31
N ILE A 196 7.87 -3.74 -4.52
CA ILE A 196 7.96 -3.41 -3.10
C ILE A 196 7.83 -4.71 -2.33
N ALA A 197 8.74 -4.97 -1.36
CA ALA A 197 8.63 -6.17 -0.55
C ALA A 197 8.88 -5.89 0.93
N LEU A 198 8.07 -6.51 1.78
CA LEU A 198 8.27 -6.53 3.23
C LEU A 198 9.13 -7.73 3.59
N GLN A 199 10.01 -7.58 4.57
CA GLN A 199 10.99 -8.60 4.96
C GLN A 199 10.66 -9.22 6.32
N ILE A 200 10.99 -10.50 6.48
CA ILE A 200 11.36 -11.14 7.73
C ILE A 200 12.82 -11.56 7.60
N HIS A 201 13.69 -11.05 8.46
CA HIS A 201 15.10 -11.41 8.51
C HIS A 201 15.27 -12.82 9.11
N ASP A 202 16.38 -13.49 8.84
CA ASP A 202 16.70 -14.76 9.49
C ASP A 202 16.98 -14.60 11.00
N GLY A 203 17.09 -15.71 11.70
CA GLY A 203 17.43 -15.75 13.13
C GLY A 203 16.21 -15.84 14.06
N GLY A 204 15.00 -15.69 13.55
CA GLY A 204 13.76 -15.85 14.33
C GLY A 204 13.44 -14.68 15.26
N GLY A 205 12.36 -14.81 16.03
CA GLY A 205 11.94 -13.84 17.04
C GLY A 205 11.37 -12.55 16.43
N ILE A 206 10.94 -12.57 15.18
CA ILE A 206 10.40 -11.39 14.49
C ILE A 206 8.88 -11.45 14.53
N LYS A 207 8.26 -10.33 14.90
CA LYS A 207 6.84 -10.09 14.71
C LYS A 207 6.60 -8.61 14.45
N VAL A 208 6.08 -8.29 13.27
CA VAL A 208 5.76 -6.92 12.84
C VAL A 208 4.35 -6.88 12.28
N ARG A 209 3.61 -5.84 12.65
CA ARG A 209 2.33 -5.49 12.04
C ARG A 209 2.51 -4.33 11.09
N TRP A 210 1.78 -4.36 9.98
CA TRP A 210 1.77 -3.38 8.93
C TRP A 210 0.35 -2.97 8.59
N ARG A 211 0.11 -1.70 8.33
CA ARG A 211 -1.16 -1.19 7.85
C ARG A 211 -0.99 0.10 7.07
N ASN A 212 -2.06 0.58 6.44
CA ASN A 212 -2.07 1.84 5.70
C ASN A 212 -0.91 1.92 4.68
N LEU A 213 -0.69 0.81 3.92
CA LEU A 213 0.33 0.75 2.87
C LEU A 213 -0.22 1.46 1.64
N LEU A 214 0.16 2.72 1.47
CA LEU A 214 -0.32 3.60 0.42
C LEU A 214 0.82 3.96 -0.52
N VAL A 215 0.64 3.73 -1.82
CA VAL A 215 1.59 4.09 -2.86
C VAL A 215 1.01 5.18 -3.77
N GLU A 216 1.80 6.18 -4.07
CA GLU A 216 1.50 7.20 -5.08
C GLU A 216 2.60 7.12 -6.14
N GLU A 217 2.24 6.68 -7.35
CA GLU A 217 3.17 6.70 -8.47
C GLU A 217 3.40 8.14 -8.94
N ILE A 218 4.65 8.46 -9.27
CA ILE A 218 5.07 9.81 -9.63
C ILE A 218 5.47 9.81 -11.11
N GLU A 219 4.67 10.48 -11.92
CA GLU A 219 5.04 10.71 -13.32
C GLU A 219 6.23 11.67 -13.38
N THR A 220 7.34 11.17 -13.91
CA THR A 220 8.51 12.01 -14.21
C THR A 220 8.44 12.42 -15.68
N PRO A 221 8.48 13.72 -16.01
CA PRO A 221 8.34 14.24 -17.37
C PRO A 221 9.49 13.84 -18.29
#